data_726b722612d03556661d344a4c72e207
#
_entry.id   726b722612d03556661d344a4c72e207
#
_cell.length_a   1.000
_cell.length_b   1.000
_cell.length_c   1.000
_cell.angle_alpha   90.00
_cell.angle_beta   90.00
_cell.angle_gamma   90.00
#
_symmetry.space_group_name_H-M   'P 1'
#
loop_
_entity.id
_entity.type
_entity.pdbx_description
1 polymer ?
#
loop_
_entity_poly.entity_id
_entity_poly.type
_entity_poly.pdbx_seq_one_letter_code
_entity_poly.pdbx_strand_id
1 'polypeptide(L)'
;MIKVISDHSPYYTTITWPELPKIISWLQAHVNDDRVCQPHPFPTARKHTRKSIDLSEIYHCLPGLDSISWSRNGSVLISQPGDYSSLHRDKTEGPEADDLVGLNFPIKVLDQCCNTYWVDDEVLKNDPRTMYYDVHNVDDEWWSMLGQHRTPRACTTVLQNDQAMLINTGEWHYWGNTSTTHERIIMSLRLDNKMKKDHDFQRIHDLLINQ
;
A
#
# COMPACT_ATOMS: atom_id res chain seq x y z
N MET A 1 -4.81 -22.13 -3.56
CA MET A 1 -3.47 -21.91 -4.17
C MET A 1 -3.39 -20.47 -4.65
N ILE A 2 -2.33 -19.77 -4.29
CA ILE A 2 -2.05 -18.41 -4.76
C ILE A 2 -1.47 -18.48 -6.17
N LYS A 3 -1.88 -17.55 -7.02
CA LYS A 3 -1.36 -17.39 -8.38
C LYS A 3 -0.68 -16.03 -8.50
N VAL A 4 0.59 -16.02 -8.89
CA VAL A 4 1.32 -14.82 -9.25
C VAL A 4 0.86 -14.34 -10.63
N ILE A 5 0.49 -13.08 -10.73
CA ILE A 5 0.11 -12.41 -11.98
C ILE A 5 1.33 -11.70 -12.57
N SER A 6 2.04 -10.93 -11.74
CA SER A 6 3.33 -10.33 -12.09
C SER A 6 4.23 -10.27 -10.87
N ASP A 7 5.53 -10.42 -11.09
CA ASP A 7 6.54 -10.34 -10.05
C ASP A 7 7.60 -9.31 -10.45
N HIS A 8 7.75 -8.30 -9.63
CA HIS A 8 8.71 -7.21 -9.77
C HIS A 8 9.49 -7.00 -8.46
N SER A 9 9.88 -8.12 -7.84
CA SER A 9 10.75 -8.10 -6.66
C SER A 9 12.01 -7.25 -6.93
N PRO A 10 12.48 -6.44 -6.01
CA PRO A 10 12.07 -6.35 -4.60
C PRO A 10 10.93 -5.35 -4.32
N TYR A 11 10.26 -4.80 -5.31
CA TYR A 11 9.31 -3.70 -5.14
C TYR A 11 7.88 -4.16 -4.86
N TYR A 12 7.36 -5.08 -5.68
CA TYR A 12 6.00 -5.58 -5.53
C TYR A 12 5.78 -6.90 -6.28
N THR A 13 4.70 -7.59 -5.90
CA THR A 13 4.16 -8.75 -6.60
C THR A 13 2.65 -8.68 -6.63
N THR A 14 2.03 -8.83 -7.80
CA THR A 14 0.58 -8.92 -7.91
C THR A 14 0.13 -10.37 -7.87
N ILE A 15 -0.88 -10.65 -7.06
CA ILE A 15 -1.35 -12.00 -6.78
C ILE A 15 -2.88 -12.08 -6.83
N THR A 16 -3.37 -13.30 -7.07
CA THR A 16 -4.77 -13.65 -6.93
C THR A 16 -4.92 -15.03 -6.29
N TRP A 17 -6.06 -15.30 -5.65
CA TRP A 17 -6.42 -16.59 -5.07
C TRP A 17 -7.94 -16.75 -5.02
N PRO A 18 -8.49 -17.96 -4.82
CA PRO A 18 -9.92 -18.24 -4.95
C PRO A 18 -10.82 -17.36 -4.07
N GLU A 19 -10.37 -16.99 -2.87
CA GLU A 19 -11.15 -16.18 -1.91
C GLU A 19 -11.04 -14.67 -2.12
N LEU A 20 -10.12 -14.19 -2.96
CA LEU A 20 -9.92 -12.76 -3.21
C LEU A 20 -11.19 -12.02 -3.65
N PRO A 21 -12.01 -12.53 -4.59
CA PRO A 21 -13.25 -11.86 -4.98
C PRO A 21 -14.23 -11.69 -3.81
N LYS A 22 -14.27 -12.65 -2.87
CA LYS A 22 -15.09 -12.56 -1.66
C LYS A 22 -14.60 -11.43 -0.75
N ILE A 23 -13.28 -11.29 -0.57
CA ILE A 23 -12.69 -10.22 0.22
C ILE A 23 -13.02 -8.86 -0.41
N ILE A 24 -12.81 -8.70 -1.71
CA ILE A 24 -13.08 -7.44 -2.42
C ILE A 24 -14.56 -7.07 -2.31
N SER A 25 -15.48 -8.01 -2.54
CA SER A 25 -16.92 -7.77 -2.43
C SER A 25 -17.33 -7.38 -1.01
N TRP A 26 -16.76 -8.02 0.00
CA TRP A 26 -17.00 -7.69 1.40
C TRP A 26 -16.49 -6.28 1.72
N LEU A 27 -15.28 -5.92 1.31
CA LEU A 27 -14.71 -4.59 1.50
C LEU A 27 -15.58 -3.50 0.85
N GLN A 28 -16.05 -3.73 -0.39
CA GLN A 28 -16.94 -2.80 -1.10
C GLN A 28 -18.26 -2.59 -0.37
N ALA A 29 -18.82 -3.62 0.25
CA ALA A 29 -20.05 -3.55 1.03
C ALA A 29 -19.89 -2.81 2.36
N HIS A 30 -18.70 -2.87 2.99
CA HIS A 30 -18.50 -2.40 4.36
C HIS A 30 -17.64 -1.13 4.50
N VAL A 31 -17.02 -0.64 3.43
CA VAL A 31 -16.16 0.56 3.47
C VAL A 31 -16.88 1.83 3.97
N ASN A 32 -18.19 1.89 3.83
CA ASN A 32 -19.06 2.97 4.31
C ASN A 32 -19.88 2.61 5.55
N ASP A 33 -19.70 1.44 6.14
CA ASP A 33 -20.39 1.04 7.38
C ASP A 33 -19.54 1.46 8.59
N ASP A 34 -19.96 2.51 9.28
CA ASP A 34 -19.22 3.06 10.43
C ASP A 34 -19.12 2.10 11.63
N ARG A 35 -19.84 0.98 11.63
CA ARG A 35 -19.70 -0.08 12.65
C ARG A 35 -18.45 -0.92 12.42
N VAL A 36 -18.00 -1.05 11.17
CA VAL A 36 -16.88 -1.90 10.73
C VAL A 36 -15.69 -1.06 10.28
N CYS A 37 -15.96 0.08 9.63
CA CYS A 37 -14.95 0.97 9.07
C CYS A 37 -15.01 2.35 9.74
N GLN A 38 -14.14 2.58 10.71
CA GLN A 38 -14.12 3.78 11.56
C GLN A 38 -12.99 4.76 11.16
N PRO A 39 -13.14 6.06 11.51
CA PRO A 39 -12.03 7.00 11.34
C PRO A 39 -10.76 6.49 12.02
N HIS A 40 -9.63 6.61 11.34
CA HIS A 40 -8.36 6.17 11.89
C HIS A 40 -7.95 7.10 13.06
N PRO A 41 -7.45 6.56 14.19
CA PRO A 41 -7.07 7.37 15.35
C PRO A 41 -5.95 8.37 15.08
N PHE A 42 -5.14 8.12 14.06
CA PHE A 42 -4.10 9.04 13.59
C PHE A 42 -4.47 9.57 12.21
N PRO A 43 -5.14 10.74 12.12
CA PRO A 43 -5.45 11.35 10.84
C PRO A 43 -4.15 11.69 10.11
N THR A 44 -4.12 11.40 8.82
CA THR A 44 -3.00 11.84 7.98
C THR A 44 -3.05 13.37 7.82
N ALA A 45 -1.90 14.00 7.83
CA ALA A 45 -1.79 15.47 7.75
C ALA A 45 -2.21 16.05 6.38
N ARG A 46 -2.64 15.26 5.40
CA ARG A 46 -2.87 15.67 4.01
C ARG A 46 -4.12 15.04 3.40
N LYS A 47 -4.53 15.59 2.27
CA LYS A 47 -5.70 15.42 1.38
C LYS A 47 -6.41 14.05 1.31
N HIS A 48 -5.88 12.97 1.86
CA HIS A 48 -6.54 11.66 1.85
C HIS A 48 -7.15 11.33 3.21
N THR A 49 -8.30 10.71 3.18
CA THR A 49 -8.97 10.19 4.37
C THR A 49 -8.47 8.79 4.67
N ARG A 50 -8.10 8.54 5.92
CA ARG A 50 -7.73 7.21 6.42
C ARG A 50 -8.79 6.71 7.39
N LYS A 51 -9.24 5.48 7.17
CA LYS A 51 -10.14 4.76 8.09
C LYS A 51 -9.49 3.44 8.50
N SER A 52 -9.93 2.89 9.63
CA SER A 52 -9.57 1.54 10.07
C SER A 52 -10.75 0.61 9.84
N ILE A 53 -10.53 -0.58 9.28
CA ILE A 53 -11.55 -1.59 9.03
C ILE A 53 -11.21 -2.89 9.75
N ASP A 54 -12.16 -3.43 10.53
CA ASP A 54 -12.02 -4.72 11.21
C ASP A 54 -12.32 -5.87 10.23
N LEU A 55 -11.35 -6.75 10.03
CA LEU A 55 -11.40 -7.88 9.09
C LEU A 55 -11.79 -9.21 9.75
N SER A 56 -12.20 -9.21 11.02
CA SER A 56 -12.42 -10.44 11.79
C SER A 56 -13.39 -11.42 11.09
N GLU A 57 -14.40 -10.91 10.40
CA GLU A 57 -15.38 -11.72 9.68
C GLU A 57 -14.78 -12.44 8.47
N ILE A 58 -13.90 -11.78 7.73
CA ILE A 58 -13.29 -12.34 6.51
C ILE A 58 -11.83 -12.74 6.67
N TYR A 59 -11.31 -12.69 7.90
CA TYR A 59 -9.90 -12.99 8.18
C TYR A 59 -9.46 -14.35 7.64
N HIS A 60 -10.33 -15.35 7.74
CA HIS A 60 -10.09 -16.71 7.24
C HIS A 60 -9.94 -16.81 5.71
N CYS A 61 -10.27 -15.77 4.97
CA CYS A 61 -10.11 -15.69 3.51
C CYS A 61 -8.75 -15.11 3.08
N LEU A 62 -7.95 -14.58 4.02
CA LEU A 62 -6.63 -14.00 3.72
C LEU A 62 -5.64 -15.08 3.25
N PRO A 63 -4.69 -14.70 2.38
CA PRO A 63 -3.73 -15.65 1.87
C PRO A 63 -2.66 -15.99 2.90
N GLY A 64 -2.15 -17.21 2.85
CA GLY A 64 -0.96 -17.62 3.59
C GLY A 64 -1.13 -17.76 5.11
N LEU A 65 -2.35 -17.91 5.64
CA LEU A 65 -2.62 -17.94 7.10
C LEU A 65 -1.89 -19.04 7.87
N ASP A 66 -1.49 -20.12 7.20
CA ASP A 66 -0.71 -21.19 7.84
C ASP A 66 0.73 -20.74 8.18
N SER A 67 1.23 -19.70 7.51
CA SER A 67 2.61 -19.24 7.61
C SER A 67 2.74 -17.74 7.90
N ILE A 68 1.68 -16.97 7.64
CA ILE A 68 1.69 -15.51 7.74
C ILE A 68 0.58 -15.06 8.69
N SER A 69 0.94 -14.26 9.67
CA SER A 69 -0.01 -13.59 10.56
C SER A 69 -0.24 -12.16 10.12
N TRP A 70 -1.39 -11.91 9.53
CA TRP A 70 -1.84 -10.58 9.14
C TRP A 70 -2.49 -9.85 10.32
N SER A 71 -2.44 -8.53 10.31
CA SER A 71 -3.24 -7.71 11.23
C SER A 71 -4.74 -7.99 11.04
N ARG A 72 -5.51 -7.95 12.11
CA ARG A 72 -6.98 -8.02 12.03
C ARG A 72 -7.61 -6.71 11.57
N ASN A 73 -6.85 -5.62 11.61
CA ASN A 73 -7.31 -4.31 11.18
C ASN A 73 -6.54 -3.87 9.93
N GLY A 74 -7.28 -3.54 8.88
CA GLY A 74 -6.75 -2.91 7.67
C GLY A 74 -6.88 -1.39 7.72
N SER A 75 -6.04 -0.71 6.95
CA SER A 75 -6.13 0.73 6.71
C SER A 75 -6.81 1.00 5.38
N VAL A 76 -7.99 1.59 5.40
CA VAL A 76 -8.67 2.07 4.18
C VAL A 76 -8.15 3.46 3.85
N LEU A 77 -7.64 3.64 2.65
CA LEU A 77 -7.09 4.89 2.13
C LEU A 77 -8.00 5.40 1.01
N ILE A 78 -8.58 6.59 1.21
CA ILE A 78 -9.48 7.24 0.27
C ILE A 78 -8.76 8.47 -0.27
N SER A 79 -8.53 8.51 -1.58
CA SER A 79 -7.81 9.59 -2.27
C SER A 79 -8.70 10.25 -3.30
N GLN A 80 -8.75 11.58 -3.27
CA GLN A 80 -9.52 12.35 -4.23
C GLN A 80 -8.83 12.36 -5.61
N PRO A 81 -9.53 12.73 -6.69
CA PRO A 81 -8.93 12.91 -8.00
C PRO A 81 -7.71 13.82 -7.95
N GLY A 82 -6.59 13.38 -8.54
CA GLY A 82 -5.34 14.13 -8.57
C GLY A 82 -4.51 14.10 -7.28
N ASP A 83 -4.94 13.37 -6.25
CA ASP A 83 -4.17 13.24 -5.00
C ASP A 83 -2.96 12.32 -5.15
N TYR A 84 -1.87 12.71 -4.48
CA TYR A 84 -0.64 11.92 -4.35
C TYR A 84 -0.23 11.82 -2.88
N SER A 85 0.33 10.66 -2.50
CA SER A 85 0.99 10.57 -1.19
C SER A 85 2.37 11.21 -1.22
N SER A 86 2.91 11.44 -0.04
CA SER A 86 4.33 11.77 0.10
C SER A 86 5.24 10.62 -0.35
N LEU A 87 6.42 10.97 -0.89
CA LEU A 87 7.51 10.03 -1.01
C LEU A 87 7.97 9.66 0.40
N HIS A 88 7.92 8.38 0.74
CA HIS A 88 8.23 7.91 2.09
C HIS A 88 8.69 6.45 2.06
N ARG A 89 9.24 6.04 3.18
CA ARG A 89 9.41 4.64 3.58
C ARG A 89 8.60 4.44 4.84
N ASP A 90 8.03 3.27 5.00
CA ASP A 90 7.32 2.91 6.24
C ASP A 90 8.29 2.47 7.37
N LYS A 91 9.58 2.76 7.23
CA LYS A 91 10.56 2.56 8.30
C LYS A 91 10.30 3.58 9.39
N THR A 92 9.90 3.10 10.55
CA THR A 92 9.91 3.90 11.78
C THR A 92 11.29 3.78 12.43
N GLU A 93 11.95 4.90 12.70
CA GLU A 93 13.11 4.94 13.58
C GLU A 93 12.62 4.65 15.01
N GLY A 94 12.93 3.49 15.54
CA GLY A 94 12.55 3.14 16.92
C GLY A 94 12.40 1.64 17.17
N PRO A 95 12.17 1.21 18.42
CA PRO A 95 12.03 -0.20 18.78
C PRO A 95 10.72 -0.84 18.29
N GLU A 96 9.81 -0.07 17.72
CA GLU A 96 8.58 -0.57 17.12
C GLU A 96 8.84 -0.89 15.65
N ALA A 97 8.74 -2.14 15.36
CA ALA A 97 9.16 -2.80 14.14
C ALA A 97 8.69 -2.15 12.85
N ASP A 98 9.60 -2.12 11.92
CA ASP A 98 9.45 -1.70 10.53
C ASP A 98 8.29 -2.43 9.85
N ASP A 99 7.28 -1.70 9.40
CA ASP A 99 6.18 -2.19 8.57
C ASP A 99 6.65 -2.30 7.11
N LEU A 100 7.55 -3.24 6.84
CA LEU A 100 8.21 -3.36 5.53
C LEU A 100 7.33 -3.98 4.44
N VAL A 101 6.18 -4.52 4.81
CA VAL A 101 5.31 -5.26 3.90
C VAL A 101 3.86 -4.81 4.01
N GLY A 102 3.25 -4.53 2.87
CA GLY A 102 1.82 -4.27 2.76
C GLY A 102 1.15 -5.18 1.74
N LEU A 103 -0.07 -5.63 2.04
CA LEU A 103 -0.94 -6.29 1.07
C LEU A 103 -2.11 -5.36 0.76
N ASN A 104 -2.13 -4.83 -0.45
CA ASN A 104 -3.11 -3.85 -0.91
C ASN A 104 -4.24 -4.53 -1.70
N PHE A 105 -5.48 -4.17 -1.34
CA PHE A 105 -6.70 -4.64 -1.99
C PHE A 105 -7.42 -3.48 -2.67
N PRO A 106 -7.88 -3.64 -3.91
CA PRO A 106 -8.71 -2.64 -4.57
C PRO A 106 -10.14 -2.68 -3.97
N ILE A 107 -10.68 -1.51 -3.60
CA ILE A 107 -12.10 -1.38 -3.22
C ILE A 107 -12.85 -0.63 -4.31
N LYS A 108 -12.31 0.52 -4.70
CA LYS A 108 -12.79 1.34 -5.79
C LYS A 108 -11.59 1.95 -6.49
N VAL A 109 -11.19 1.37 -7.60
CA VAL A 109 -10.07 1.84 -8.41
C VAL A 109 -10.53 1.94 -9.85
N LEU A 110 -10.19 3.05 -10.51
CA LEU A 110 -10.39 3.19 -11.94
C LEU A 110 -9.18 2.60 -12.65
N ASP A 111 -9.41 1.86 -13.72
CA ASP A 111 -8.36 1.24 -14.50
C ASP A 111 -7.27 2.26 -14.88
N GLN A 112 -6.01 1.86 -14.67
CA GLN A 112 -4.81 2.64 -14.92
C GLN A 112 -4.63 3.93 -14.08
N CYS A 113 -5.53 4.21 -13.13
CA CYS A 113 -5.45 5.44 -12.31
C CYS A 113 -4.95 5.20 -10.87
N CYS A 114 -4.84 3.94 -10.43
CA CYS A 114 -4.36 3.60 -9.09
C CYS A 114 -2.88 3.22 -9.14
N ASN A 115 -2.02 4.21 -9.21
CA ASN A 115 -0.59 4.00 -9.42
C ASN A 115 0.18 3.95 -8.08
N THR A 116 1.19 3.09 -8.02
CA THR A 116 2.25 3.12 -7.01
C THR A 116 3.60 3.20 -7.71
N TYR A 117 4.48 4.02 -7.17
CA TYR A 117 5.77 4.35 -7.76
C TYR A 117 6.88 4.10 -6.75
N TRP A 118 7.94 3.44 -7.18
CA TRP A 118 9.17 3.29 -6.40
C TRP A 118 10.28 4.12 -7.01
N VAL A 119 11.10 4.72 -6.14
CA VAL A 119 12.21 5.59 -6.53
C VAL A 119 13.51 4.97 -6.04
N ASP A 120 14.50 4.91 -6.93
CA ASP A 120 15.81 4.36 -6.62
C ASP A 120 16.55 5.23 -5.58
N ASP A 121 17.15 4.60 -4.59
CA ASP A 121 17.97 5.24 -3.58
C ASP A 121 19.12 6.06 -4.18
N GLU A 122 19.74 5.59 -5.26
CA GLU A 122 20.84 6.31 -5.91
C GLU A 122 20.37 7.63 -6.54
N VAL A 123 19.16 7.65 -7.07
CA VAL A 123 18.55 8.87 -7.59
C VAL A 123 18.31 9.87 -6.45
N LEU A 124 17.81 9.38 -5.32
CA LEU A 124 17.54 10.22 -4.15
C LEU A 124 18.84 10.75 -3.53
N LYS A 125 19.87 9.93 -3.39
CA LYS A 125 21.17 10.35 -2.84
C LYS A 125 21.85 11.43 -3.66
N ASN A 126 21.65 11.44 -4.98
CA ASN A 126 22.28 12.37 -5.91
C ASN A 126 21.42 13.62 -6.19
N ASP A 127 20.20 13.69 -5.69
CA ASP A 127 19.37 14.89 -5.81
C ASP A 127 19.65 15.84 -4.64
N PRO A 128 20.23 17.05 -4.88
CA PRO A 128 20.57 17.98 -3.81
C PRO A 128 19.36 18.42 -2.97
N ARG A 129 18.13 18.21 -3.49
CA ARG A 129 16.89 18.48 -2.79
C ARG A 129 16.59 17.44 -1.70
N THR A 130 17.11 16.20 -1.81
CA THR A 130 16.90 15.15 -0.83
C THR A 130 17.65 15.37 0.47
N MET A 131 18.68 16.19 0.49
CA MET A 131 19.42 16.57 1.71
C MET A 131 18.58 17.40 2.71
N TYR A 132 17.41 17.87 2.31
CA TYR A 132 16.49 18.68 3.12
C TYR A 132 15.22 17.96 3.55
N TYR A 133 15.08 16.67 3.25
CA TYR A 133 13.85 15.93 3.54
C TYR A 133 13.87 15.31 4.94
N ASP A 134 13.47 16.10 5.89
CA ASP A 134 12.61 15.63 6.96
C ASP A 134 11.25 15.31 6.31
N VAL A 135 10.84 14.05 6.38
CA VAL A 135 9.65 13.45 5.72
C VAL A 135 8.34 14.24 5.97
N HIS A 136 8.36 15.19 6.88
CA HIS A 136 7.22 16.01 7.32
C HIS A 136 7.08 17.39 6.63
N ASN A 137 8.08 17.84 5.85
CA ASN A 137 8.13 19.23 5.35
C ASN A 137 8.33 19.37 3.85
N VAL A 138 7.93 18.41 3.05
CA VAL A 138 8.01 18.52 1.58
C VAL A 138 6.92 19.48 1.08
N ASP A 139 7.30 20.51 0.35
CA ASP A 139 6.37 21.50 -0.17
C ASP A 139 5.55 21.01 -1.38
N ASP A 140 4.47 21.75 -1.70
CA ASP A 140 3.56 21.40 -2.79
C ASP A 140 4.23 21.44 -4.18
N GLU A 141 5.30 22.18 -4.34
CA GLU A 141 6.04 22.32 -5.61
C GLU A 141 6.82 21.04 -5.92
N TRP A 142 7.43 20.43 -4.91
CA TRP A 142 8.12 19.15 -5.07
C TRP A 142 7.17 18.02 -5.40
N TRP A 143 5.98 18.02 -4.79
CA TRP A 143 4.89 17.08 -5.10
C TRP A 143 4.40 17.22 -6.52
N SER A 144 4.24 18.44 -6.98
CA SER A 144 3.90 18.74 -8.37
C SER A 144 4.95 18.19 -9.34
N MET A 145 6.24 18.27 -8.99
CA MET A 145 7.32 17.71 -9.81
C MET A 145 7.34 16.18 -9.85
N LEU A 146 7.12 15.50 -8.72
CA LEU A 146 7.00 14.05 -8.68
C LEU A 146 5.78 13.58 -9.49
N GLY A 147 4.65 14.26 -9.35
CA GLY A 147 3.44 13.99 -10.10
C GLY A 147 3.58 14.25 -11.62
N GLN A 148 4.47 15.15 -12.03
CA GLN A 148 4.69 15.51 -13.43
C GLN A 148 5.72 14.65 -14.18
N HIS A 149 6.01 13.43 -13.71
CA HIS A 149 6.86 12.48 -14.44
C HIS A 149 8.36 12.82 -14.58
N ARG A 150 8.87 13.75 -13.80
CA ARG A 150 10.27 14.21 -13.92
C ARG A 150 11.27 13.48 -13.02
N THR A 151 10.79 12.71 -12.04
CA THR A 151 11.69 11.92 -11.18
C THR A 151 11.92 10.57 -11.82
N PRO A 152 13.17 10.12 -12.02
CA PRO A 152 13.46 8.76 -12.45
C PRO A 152 12.86 7.76 -11.49
N ARG A 153 12.14 6.78 -12.03
CA ARG A 153 11.45 5.73 -11.27
C ARG A 153 12.15 4.42 -11.45
N ALA A 154 12.40 3.73 -10.35
CA ALA A 154 12.89 2.36 -10.42
C ALA A 154 11.78 1.43 -10.94
N CYS A 155 10.55 1.63 -10.47
CA CYS A 155 9.40 0.81 -10.84
C CYS A 155 8.09 1.57 -10.72
N THR A 156 7.10 1.18 -11.51
CA THR A 156 5.72 1.69 -11.45
C THR A 156 4.74 0.55 -11.65
N THR A 157 3.69 0.52 -10.86
CA THR A 157 2.60 -0.44 -11.04
C THR A 157 1.23 0.20 -10.90
N VAL A 158 0.22 -0.49 -11.42
CA VAL A 158 -1.19 -0.13 -11.33
C VAL A 158 -1.95 -1.28 -10.67
N LEU A 159 -2.62 -1.00 -9.56
CA LEU A 159 -3.50 -1.98 -8.92
C LEU A 159 -4.79 -2.13 -9.73
N GLN A 160 -5.10 -3.35 -10.14
CA GLN A 160 -6.31 -3.73 -10.87
C GLN A 160 -7.40 -4.21 -9.92
N ASN A 161 -8.67 -4.20 -10.39
CA ASN A 161 -9.83 -4.57 -9.56
C ASN A 161 -9.91 -6.05 -9.17
N ASP A 162 -9.19 -6.93 -9.85
CA ASP A 162 -9.24 -8.40 -9.69
C ASP A 162 -7.96 -8.98 -9.07
N GLN A 163 -7.07 -8.12 -8.59
CA GLN A 163 -5.77 -8.50 -8.04
C GLN A 163 -5.56 -7.89 -6.66
N ALA A 164 -4.76 -8.54 -5.84
CA ALA A 164 -4.13 -7.92 -4.68
C ALA A 164 -2.64 -7.70 -4.98
N MET A 165 -2.05 -6.73 -4.31
CA MET A 165 -0.67 -6.37 -4.52
C MET A 165 0.11 -6.41 -3.22
N LEU A 166 1.05 -7.35 -3.12
CA LEU A 166 2.08 -7.36 -2.08
C LEU A 166 3.10 -6.28 -2.42
N ILE A 167 3.35 -5.35 -1.50
CA ILE A 167 4.25 -4.21 -1.72
C ILE A 167 5.36 -4.18 -0.69
N ASN A 168 6.56 -3.82 -1.13
CA ASN A 168 7.68 -3.47 -0.27
C ASN A 168 7.58 -2.00 0.14
N THR A 169 7.17 -1.76 1.36
CA THR A 169 7.05 -0.42 1.93
C THR A 169 8.35 0.06 2.60
N GLY A 170 9.35 -0.81 2.71
CA GLY A 170 10.70 -0.48 3.12
C GLY A 170 11.52 0.26 2.06
N GLU A 171 11.10 0.21 0.81
CA GLU A 171 11.69 0.99 -0.28
C GLU A 171 11.00 2.35 -0.43
N TRP A 172 11.71 3.34 -0.96
CA TRP A 172 11.15 4.66 -1.22
C TRP A 172 10.01 4.58 -2.22
N HIS A 173 8.81 4.92 -1.80
CA HIS A 173 7.63 4.85 -2.64
C HIS A 173 6.65 6.00 -2.39
N TYR A 174 5.79 6.22 -3.37
CA TYR A 174 4.62 7.06 -3.26
C TYR A 174 3.49 6.49 -4.13
N TRP A 175 2.28 6.88 -3.86
CA TRP A 175 1.14 6.49 -4.66
C TRP A 175 0.38 7.71 -5.18
N GLY A 176 -0.37 7.52 -6.26
CA GLY A 176 -1.18 8.57 -6.86
C GLY A 176 -2.51 8.06 -7.37
N ASN A 177 -3.52 8.92 -7.26
CA ASN A 177 -4.77 8.80 -7.99
C ASN A 177 -4.69 9.72 -9.20
N THR A 178 -4.34 9.17 -10.35
CA THR A 178 -4.19 9.93 -11.60
C THR A 178 -5.51 10.20 -12.31
N SER A 179 -6.63 9.72 -11.77
CA SER A 179 -7.96 10.09 -12.25
C SER A 179 -8.24 11.58 -12.04
N THR A 180 -8.93 12.19 -12.96
CA THR A 180 -9.41 13.58 -12.85
C THR A 180 -10.83 13.68 -12.30
N THR A 181 -11.54 12.55 -12.16
CA THR A 181 -12.98 12.54 -11.85
C THR A 181 -13.38 11.52 -10.79
N HIS A 182 -12.57 10.49 -10.53
CA HIS A 182 -12.95 9.38 -9.65
C HIS A 182 -12.03 9.30 -8.45
N GLU A 183 -12.61 9.12 -7.27
CA GLU A 183 -11.86 8.77 -6.06
C GLU A 183 -11.25 7.37 -6.18
N ARG A 184 -10.13 7.18 -5.51
CA ARG A 184 -9.46 5.90 -5.34
C ARG A 184 -9.65 5.43 -3.90
N ILE A 185 -10.14 4.21 -3.73
CA ILE A 185 -10.28 3.57 -2.42
C ILE A 185 -9.54 2.24 -2.47
N ILE A 186 -8.57 2.08 -1.59
CA ILE A 186 -7.89 0.80 -1.35
C ILE A 186 -7.89 0.46 0.12
N MET A 187 -7.74 -0.80 0.45
CA MET A 187 -7.39 -1.25 1.79
C MET A 187 -5.95 -1.77 1.77
N SER A 188 -5.14 -1.29 2.70
CA SER A 188 -3.78 -1.77 2.95
C SER A 188 -3.76 -2.58 4.25
N LEU A 189 -3.33 -3.83 4.14
CA LEU A 189 -3.18 -4.74 5.25
C LEU A 189 -1.71 -4.90 5.60
N ARG A 190 -1.40 -4.94 6.89
CA ARG A 190 -0.05 -5.10 7.40
C ARG A 190 0.11 -6.44 8.12
N LEU A 191 1.35 -6.85 8.31
CA LEU A 191 1.66 -7.96 9.22
C LEU A 191 1.23 -7.62 10.65
N ASP A 192 0.93 -8.62 11.45
CA ASP A 192 0.76 -8.39 12.88
C ASP A 192 2.10 -8.06 13.56
N ASN A 193 2.03 -7.50 14.78
CA ASN A 193 3.22 -7.03 15.49
C ASN A 193 4.23 -8.14 15.83
N LYS A 194 3.83 -9.41 15.81
CA LYS A 194 4.74 -10.53 16.08
C LYS A 194 5.59 -10.87 14.86
N MET A 195 5.02 -10.72 13.67
CA MET A 195 5.72 -11.04 12.42
C MET A 195 6.57 -9.88 11.89
N LYS A 196 6.21 -8.63 12.18
CA LYS A 196 6.91 -7.44 11.66
C LYS A 196 8.42 -7.46 11.91
N LYS A 197 8.86 -7.94 13.08
CA LYS A 197 10.25 -7.91 13.52
C LYS A 197 11.18 -8.86 12.77
N ASP A 198 10.62 -9.97 12.27
CA ASP A 198 11.42 -11.09 11.76
C ASP A 198 11.25 -11.31 10.26
N HIS A 199 10.41 -10.50 9.59
CA HIS A 199 10.03 -10.78 8.21
C HIS A 199 10.09 -9.52 7.34
N ASP A 200 11.09 -9.53 6.44
CA ASP A 200 11.18 -8.57 5.34
C ASP A 200 10.25 -8.98 4.17
N PHE A 201 10.20 -8.12 3.15
CA PHE A 201 9.40 -8.34 1.95
C PHE A 201 9.71 -9.67 1.27
N GLN A 202 10.99 -10.01 1.07
CA GLN A 202 11.40 -11.22 0.37
C GLN A 202 10.90 -12.48 1.06
N ARG A 203 11.01 -12.52 2.39
CA ARG A 203 10.54 -13.67 3.18
C ARG A 203 9.03 -13.84 3.09
N ILE A 204 8.25 -12.77 3.19
CA ILE A 204 6.78 -12.85 3.03
C ILE A 204 6.40 -13.25 1.62
N HIS A 205 7.07 -12.69 0.61
CA HIS A 205 6.92 -13.09 -0.78
C HIS A 205 7.11 -14.60 -0.95
N ASP A 206 8.22 -15.14 -0.45
CA ASP A 206 8.54 -16.57 -0.57
C ASP A 206 7.53 -17.45 0.17
N LEU A 207 7.07 -17.02 1.35
CA LEU A 207 6.03 -17.72 2.10
C LEU A 207 4.68 -17.75 1.37
N LEU A 208 4.36 -16.71 0.60
CA LEU A 208 3.12 -16.65 -0.17
C LEU A 208 3.18 -17.49 -1.46
N ILE A 209 4.31 -17.45 -2.15
CA ILE A 209 4.40 -18.03 -3.51
C ILE A 209 4.70 -19.53 -3.46
N ASN A 210 5.41 -20.01 -2.45
CA ASN A 210 5.83 -21.41 -2.33
C ASN A 210 4.82 -22.30 -1.57
N GLN A 211 3.55 -21.89 -1.44
CA GLN A 211 2.48 -22.66 -0.80
C GLN A 211 1.72 -23.57 -1.75
#